data_83a26b294faec1fbbcc04d9c8601117f
#
_entry.id   83a26b294faec1fbbcc04d9c8601117f
#
_cell.length_a   1.000
_cell.length_b   1.000
_cell.length_c   1.000
_cell.angle_alpha   90.00
_cell.angle_beta   90.00
_cell.angle_gamma   90.00
#
_symmetry.space_group_name_H-M   'P 1'
#
loop_
_entity.id
_entity.type
_entity.pdbx_description
1 polymer ?
#
loop_
_entity_poly.entity_id
_entity_poly.type
_entity_poly.pdbx_seq_one_letter_code
_entity_poly.pdbx_strand_id
1 'polypeptide(L)'
;MSEINEKKPLKTMMLEVVTPYHHFFEGKVDYVVLSALDGELGILPGHAPVVVALAPGISHISVNGEKRYAVMMEGYAEIGPYMTVVVCNAAEWPEDIDVVRAQSAYVRALKRYRDETLNSRERVFARHSMRRAKMRLKLVSDHGSDEQKKTLKEMHLI
;
A
#
# COMPACT_ATOMS: atom_id res chain seq x y z
N MET A 1 46.87 -11.11 9.98
CA MET A 1 45.53 -11.39 10.47
C MET A 1 44.71 -10.14 10.16
N SER A 2 43.90 -10.20 9.11
CA SER A 2 42.99 -9.10 8.74
C SER A 2 41.80 -9.13 9.67
N GLU A 3 41.65 -8.07 10.45
CA GLU A 3 40.42 -7.84 11.23
C GLU A 3 39.22 -7.82 10.25
N ILE A 4 38.38 -8.82 10.36
CA ILE A 4 37.07 -8.81 9.73
C ILE A 4 36.29 -7.75 10.47
N ASN A 5 36.20 -6.57 9.86
CA ASN A 5 35.40 -5.46 10.36
C ASN A 5 33.94 -5.89 10.21
N GLU A 6 33.37 -6.54 11.22
CA GLU A 6 31.96 -6.88 11.27
C GLU A 6 31.17 -5.57 11.23
N LYS A 7 30.70 -5.20 10.05
CA LYS A 7 29.79 -4.06 9.88
C LYS A 7 28.56 -4.32 10.74
N LYS A 8 28.46 -3.57 11.84
CA LYS A 8 27.26 -3.59 12.70
C LYS A 8 26.02 -3.46 11.81
N PRO A 9 25.02 -4.34 11.95
CA PRO A 9 23.85 -4.30 11.11
C PRO A 9 23.15 -2.92 11.21
N LEU A 10 22.68 -2.42 10.08
CA LEU A 10 21.93 -1.17 10.03
C LEU A 10 20.63 -1.35 10.82
N LYS A 11 20.35 -0.40 11.71
CA LYS A 11 19.12 -0.43 12.51
C LYS A 11 17.93 0.19 11.79
N THR A 12 18.18 1.14 10.89
CA THR A 12 17.15 1.89 10.17
C THR A 12 17.59 2.16 8.72
N MET A 13 16.63 2.43 7.86
CA MET A 13 16.83 2.93 6.50
C MET A 13 15.94 4.14 6.25
N MET A 14 16.25 4.93 5.23
CA MET A 14 15.35 5.98 4.73
C MET A 14 14.25 5.35 3.89
N LEU A 15 13.03 5.80 4.10
CA LEU A 15 11.89 5.48 3.25
C LEU A 15 11.31 6.79 2.71
N GLU A 16 11.09 6.83 1.42
CA GLU A 16 10.34 7.88 0.75
C GLU A 16 9.19 7.25 -0.04
N VAL A 17 7.97 7.75 0.17
CA VAL A 17 6.78 7.32 -0.58
C VAL A 17 6.21 8.55 -1.28
N VAL A 18 6.24 8.50 -2.62
CA VAL A 18 5.86 9.62 -3.48
C VAL A 18 4.63 9.25 -4.31
N THR A 19 3.69 10.17 -4.37
CA THR A 19 2.54 10.11 -5.26
C THR A 19 2.56 11.27 -6.26
N PRO A 20 1.76 11.28 -7.33
CA PRO A 20 1.71 12.42 -8.26
C PRO A 20 1.29 13.74 -7.62
N TYR A 21 0.71 13.71 -6.42
CA TYR A 21 0.14 14.89 -5.78
C TYR A 21 0.96 15.41 -4.62
N HIS A 22 1.69 14.54 -3.90
CA HIS A 22 2.47 14.93 -2.73
C HIS A 22 3.42 13.82 -2.28
N HIS A 23 4.39 14.19 -1.45
CA HIS A 23 5.17 13.25 -0.66
C HIS A 23 4.28 12.70 0.46
N PHE A 24 3.96 11.42 0.39
CA PHE A 24 3.09 10.76 1.37
C PHE A 24 3.81 10.43 2.67
N PHE A 25 5.06 9.98 2.56
CA PHE A 25 5.91 9.66 3.70
C PHE A 25 7.37 9.91 3.35
N GLU A 26 8.12 10.47 4.30
CA GLU A 26 9.58 10.59 4.24
C GLU A 26 10.15 10.49 5.65
N GLY A 27 11.08 9.57 5.86
CA GLY A 27 11.72 9.43 7.17
C GLY A 27 12.48 8.12 7.36
N LYS A 28 13.13 8.01 8.52
CA LYS A 28 13.79 6.78 8.93
C LYS A 28 12.78 5.76 9.42
N VAL A 29 12.93 4.53 8.96
CA VAL A 29 12.06 3.41 9.33
C VAL A 29 12.90 2.21 9.78
N ASP A 30 12.32 1.37 10.64
CA ASP A 30 12.92 0.10 11.05
C ASP A 30 12.85 -0.90 9.88
N TYR A 31 11.70 -0.94 9.21
CA TYR A 31 11.43 -1.72 8.01
C TYR A 31 10.12 -1.26 7.38
N VAL A 32 9.87 -1.71 6.16
CA VAL A 32 8.58 -1.53 5.46
C VAL A 32 8.16 -2.85 4.84
N VAL A 33 6.85 -3.12 4.82
CA VAL A 33 6.26 -4.23 4.06
C VAL A 33 5.36 -3.64 2.99
N LEU A 34 5.64 -3.99 1.74
CA LEU A 34 4.94 -3.51 0.56
C LEU A 34 4.14 -4.63 -0.10
N SER A 35 3.02 -4.30 -0.71
CA SER A 35 2.24 -5.21 -1.55
C SER A 35 2.82 -5.22 -2.97
N ALA A 36 3.63 -6.24 -3.30
CA ALA A 36 4.16 -6.46 -4.63
C ALA A 36 3.19 -7.29 -5.50
N LEU A 37 3.49 -7.42 -6.80
CA LEU A 37 2.63 -8.18 -7.73
C LEU A 37 2.53 -9.67 -7.38
N ASP A 38 3.58 -10.23 -6.79
CA ASP A 38 3.71 -11.64 -6.43
C ASP A 38 3.49 -11.92 -4.94
N GLY A 39 3.12 -10.90 -4.15
CA GLY A 39 2.82 -11.04 -2.73
C GLY A 39 3.39 -9.90 -1.88
N GLU A 40 3.43 -10.11 -0.58
CA GLU A 40 4.00 -9.14 0.36
C GLU A 40 5.54 -9.24 0.36
N LEU A 41 6.20 -8.10 0.32
CA LEU A 41 7.65 -7.98 0.38
C LEU A 41 8.07 -7.17 1.61
N GLY A 42 8.75 -7.84 2.54
CA GLY A 42 9.40 -7.18 3.69
C GLY A 42 10.77 -6.65 3.32
N ILE A 43 11.02 -5.38 3.58
CA ILE A 43 12.27 -4.68 3.27
C ILE A 43 12.90 -4.20 4.57
N LEU A 44 14.05 -4.76 4.91
CA LEU A 44 14.86 -4.38 6.06
C LEU A 44 16.06 -3.55 5.63
N PRO A 45 16.64 -2.76 6.54
CA PRO A 45 17.91 -2.09 6.29
C PRO A 45 19.00 -3.07 5.84
N GLY A 46 19.76 -2.69 4.82
CA GLY A 46 20.77 -3.57 4.21
C GLY A 46 20.26 -4.47 3.08
N HIS A 47 18.98 -4.34 2.70
CA HIS A 47 18.41 -5.12 1.59
C HIS A 47 19.20 -4.94 0.30
N ALA A 48 19.39 -6.02 -0.45
CA ALA A 48 20.06 -5.97 -1.75
C ALA A 48 19.29 -5.06 -2.73
N PRO A 49 20.02 -4.33 -3.61
CA PRO A 49 19.38 -3.46 -4.58
C PRO A 49 18.46 -4.23 -5.52
N VAL A 50 17.22 -3.78 -5.65
CA VAL A 50 16.21 -4.36 -6.55
C VAL A 50 15.11 -3.33 -6.85
N VAL A 51 14.48 -3.46 -8.02
CA VAL A 51 13.25 -2.73 -8.36
C VAL A 51 12.10 -3.72 -8.44
N VAL A 52 11.00 -3.42 -7.75
CA VAL A 52 9.81 -4.27 -7.68
C VAL A 52 8.57 -3.52 -8.13
N ALA A 53 7.72 -4.18 -8.90
CA ALA A 53 6.41 -3.67 -9.25
C ALA A 53 5.40 -3.89 -8.10
N LEU A 54 4.59 -2.88 -7.83
CA LEU A 54 3.61 -2.88 -6.76
C LEU A 54 2.19 -3.10 -7.28
N ALA A 55 1.42 -3.80 -6.49
CA ALA A 55 -0.02 -3.98 -6.69
C ALA A 55 -0.81 -3.22 -5.63
N PRO A 56 -2.08 -2.84 -5.90
CA PRO A 56 -2.94 -2.28 -4.87
C PRO A 56 -3.04 -3.20 -3.67
N GLY A 57 -2.67 -2.71 -2.50
CA GLY A 57 -2.68 -3.50 -1.27
C GLY A 57 -2.42 -2.70 -0.03
N ILE A 58 -2.52 -3.37 1.11
CA ILE A 58 -2.20 -2.80 2.41
C ILE A 58 -0.71 -3.00 2.65
N SER A 59 -0.01 -1.90 2.89
CA SER A 59 1.39 -1.86 3.27
C SER A 59 1.51 -1.39 4.71
N HIS A 60 2.62 -1.68 5.38
CA HIS A 60 2.87 -1.07 6.68
C HIS A 60 4.32 -0.62 6.85
N ILE A 61 4.49 0.45 7.61
CA ILE A 61 5.75 1.12 7.90
C ILE A 61 5.99 0.97 9.40
N SER A 62 7.16 0.50 9.80
CA SER A 62 7.57 0.43 11.21
C SER A 62 8.53 1.56 11.53
N VAL A 63 8.19 2.36 12.53
CA VAL A 63 9.02 3.45 13.06
C VAL A 63 9.11 3.31 14.57
N ASN A 64 10.32 3.14 15.10
CA ASN A 64 10.56 2.94 16.53
C ASN A 64 9.73 1.79 17.14
N GLY A 65 9.53 0.71 16.39
CA GLY A 65 8.74 -0.44 16.80
C GLY A 65 7.22 -0.30 16.63
N GLU A 66 6.74 0.88 16.26
CA GLU A 66 5.32 1.12 16.02
C GLU A 66 4.97 0.96 14.53
N LYS A 67 3.90 0.22 14.24
CA LYS A 67 3.43 -0.01 12.86
C LYS A 67 2.32 0.96 12.50
N ARG A 68 2.45 1.57 11.32
CA ARG A 68 1.37 2.31 10.68
C ARG A 68 1.01 1.64 9.36
N TYR A 69 -0.27 1.45 9.15
CA TYR A 69 -0.82 0.80 7.96
C TYR A 69 -1.34 1.83 6.97
N ALA A 70 -1.07 1.61 5.70
CA ALA A 70 -1.54 2.45 4.61
C ALA A 70 -1.98 1.58 3.43
N VAL A 71 -2.95 2.04 2.65
CA VAL A 71 -3.18 1.47 1.34
C VAL A 71 -2.28 2.18 0.33
N MET A 72 -1.56 1.40 -0.46
CA MET A 72 -0.76 1.91 -1.59
C MET A 72 -1.27 1.27 -2.88
N MET A 73 -1.31 2.07 -3.93
CA MET A 73 -1.80 1.65 -5.24
C MET A 73 -0.65 1.17 -6.14
N GLU A 74 -0.97 0.90 -7.39
CA GLU A 74 0.01 0.46 -8.38
C GLU A 74 1.17 1.45 -8.50
N GLY A 75 2.36 0.92 -8.74
CA GLY A 75 3.59 1.67 -8.89
C GLY A 75 4.79 0.76 -8.86
N TYR A 76 5.90 1.27 -8.36
CA TYR A 76 7.12 0.49 -8.16
C TYR A 76 7.87 0.97 -6.92
N ALA A 77 8.72 0.11 -6.40
CA ALA A 77 9.67 0.44 -5.34
C ALA A 77 11.09 0.20 -5.83
N GLU A 78 11.94 1.19 -5.62
CA GLU A 78 13.37 1.11 -5.82
C GLU A 78 14.03 0.91 -4.45
N ILE A 79 14.58 -0.28 -4.25
CA ILE A 79 15.05 -0.74 -2.95
C ILE A 79 16.56 -0.77 -2.95
N GLY A 80 17.16 -0.21 -1.92
CA GLY A 80 18.59 -0.24 -1.67
C GLY A 80 18.91 -0.48 -0.20
N PRO A 81 20.21 -0.66 0.13
CA PRO A 81 20.61 -1.01 1.50
C PRO A 81 20.36 0.08 2.52
N TYR A 82 20.32 1.34 2.09
CA TYR A 82 20.18 2.50 2.98
C TYR A 82 18.88 3.28 2.78
N MET A 83 18.25 3.10 1.62
CA MET A 83 17.08 3.85 1.20
C MET A 83 16.17 3.01 0.33
N THR A 84 14.88 3.18 0.52
CA THR A 84 13.83 2.67 -0.37
C THR A 84 12.97 3.84 -0.82
N VAL A 85 12.74 3.95 -2.12
CA VAL A 85 11.85 4.93 -2.74
C VAL A 85 10.66 4.19 -3.34
N VAL A 86 9.47 4.56 -2.92
CA VAL A 86 8.20 4.04 -3.44
C VAL A 86 7.55 5.13 -4.28
N VAL A 87 7.27 4.84 -5.53
CA VAL A 87 6.50 5.69 -6.44
C VAL A 87 5.20 4.98 -6.79
N CYS A 88 4.08 5.52 -6.34
CA CYS A 88 2.78 4.88 -6.56
C CYS A 88 1.70 5.90 -6.94
N ASN A 89 0.63 5.41 -7.58
CA ASN A 89 -0.45 6.26 -8.08
C ASN A 89 -1.24 6.96 -6.96
N ALA A 90 -1.34 6.34 -5.80
CA ALA A 90 -1.93 6.90 -4.59
C ALA A 90 -1.46 6.14 -3.35
N ALA A 91 -1.37 6.83 -2.24
CA ALA A 91 -1.17 6.27 -0.91
C ALA A 91 -2.08 7.01 0.08
N GLU A 92 -2.73 6.29 0.98
CA GLU A 92 -3.70 6.86 1.91
C GLU A 92 -3.60 6.16 3.27
N TRP A 93 -3.63 6.95 4.34
CA TRP A 93 -3.81 6.43 5.69
C TRP A 93 -5.26 6.02 5.93
N PRO A 94 -5.58 5.16 6.93
CA PRO A 94 -6.97 4.80 7.23
C PRO A 94 -7.86 6.01 7.49
N GLU A 95 -7.36 6.98 8.25
CA GLU A 95 -8.06 8.21 8.63
C GLU A 95 -8.43 9.11 7.44
N ASP A 96 -7.67 9.04 6.34
CA ASP A 96 -7.89 9.87 5.14
C ASP A 96 -8.90 9.24 4.15
N ILE A 97 -9.32 7.99 4.40
CA ILE A 97 -10.23 7.28 3.51
C ILE A 97 -11.68 7.69 3.75
N ASP A 98 -12.30 8.26 2.72
CA ASP A 98 -13.75 8.43 2.64
C ASP A 98 -14.42 7.10 2.33
N VAL A 99 -15.05 6.51 3.35
CA VAL A 99 -15.69 5.19 3.28
C VAL A 99 -16.84 5.16 2.27
N VAL A 100 -17.68 6.21 2.25
CA VAL A 100 -18.84 6.31 1.35
C VAL A 100 -18.39 6.38 -0.10
N ARG A 101 -17.37 7.18 -0.36
CA ARG A 101 -16.76 7.30 -1.70
C ARG A 101 -16.11 6.00 -2.15
N ALA A 102 -15.38 5.33 -1.25
CA ALA A 102 -14.74 4.04 -1.54
C ALA A 102 -15.77 2.95 -1.87
N GLN A 103 -16.86 2.88 -1.11
CA GLN A 103 -17.96 1.97 -1.36
C GLN A 103 -18.64 2.26 -2.70
N SER A 104 -18.99 3.51 -2.96
CA SER A 104 -19.61 3.91 -4.22
C SER A 104 -18.72 3.55 -5.43
N ALA A 105 -17.41 3.72 -5.29
CA ALA A 105 -16.44 3.32 -6.31
C ALA A 105 -16.41 1.80 -6.51
N TYR A 106 -16.49 1.02 -5.42
CA TYR A 106 -16.55 -0.43 -5.49
C TYR A 106 -17.80 -0.92 -6.21
N VAL A 107 -18.99 -0.40 -5.84
CA VAL A 107 -20.27 -0.78 -6.45
C VAL A 107 -20.28 -0.45 -7.95
N ARG A 108 -19.83 0.75 -8.32
CA ARG A 108 -19.73 1.13 -9.75
C ARG A 108 -18.78 0.22 -10.53
N ALA A 109 -17.63 -0.09 -9.97
CA ALA A 109 -16.65 -0.97 -10.60
C ALA A 109 -17.16 -2.41 -10.72
N LEU A 110 -17.85 -2.92 -9.70
CA LEU A 110 -18.47 -4.24 -9.70
C LEU A 110 -19.58 -4.35 -10.77
N LYS A 111 -20.46 -3.33 -10.84
CA LYS A 111 -21.51 -3.26 -11.88
C LYS A 111 -20.89 -3.30 -13.28
N ARG A 112 -19.85 -2.50 -13.49
CA ARG A 112 -19.12 -2.45 -14.76
C ARG A 112 -18.43 -3.80 -15.05
N TYR A 113 -17.80 -4.43 -14.09
CA TYR A 113 -17.14 -5.72 -14.26
C TYR A 113 -18.12 -6.85 -14.69
N ARG A 114 -19.37 -6.78 -14.19
CA ARG A 114 -20.45 -7.73 -14.51
C ARG A 114 -21.15 -7.46 -15.84
N ASP A 115 -20.87 -6.34 -16.48
CA ASP A 115 -21.43 -6.01 -17.77
C ASP A 115 -20.86 -6.93 -18.85
N GLU A 116 -21.70 -7.76 -19.44
CA GLU A 116 -21.32 -8.75 -20.44
C GLU A 116 -20.97 -8.11 -21.80
N THR A 117 -21.36 -6.85 -22.02
CA THR A 117 -21.08 -6.10 -23.26
C THR A 117 -19.66 -5.57 -23.32
N LEU A 118 -18.93 -5.53 -22.20
CA LEU A 118 -17.56 -5.04 -22.14
C LEU A 118 -16.57 -5.95 -22.87
N ASN A 119 -15.67 -5.33 -23.61
CA ASN A 119 -14.50 -6.02 -24.15
C ASN A 119 -13.52 -6.41 -23.04
N SER A 120 -12.55 -7.28 -23.37
CA SER A 120 -11.58 -7.80 -22.40
C SER A 120 -10.76 -6.71 -21.70
N ARG A 121 -10.39 -5.64 -22.42
CA ARG A 121 -9.60 -4.53 -21.91
C ARG A 121 -10.39 -3.72 -20.87
N GLU A 122 -11.64 -3.39 -21.19
CA GLU A 122 -12.54 -2.64 -20.28
C GLU A 122 -12.84 -3.45 -19.01
N ARG A 123 -12.98 -4.77 -19.13
CA ARG A 123 -13.17 -5.68 -18.00
C ARG A 123 -11.95 -5.70 -17.08
N VAL A 124 -10.73 -5.67 -17.64
CA VAL A 124 -9.49 -5.55 -16.85
C VAL A 124 -9.48 -4.23 -16.06
N PHE A 125 -9.82 -3.09 -16.69
CA PHE A 125 -9.91 -1.80 -16.01
C PHE A 125 -10.95 -1.79 -14.88
N ALA A 126 -12.11 -2.38 -15.10
CA ALA A 126 -13.15 -2.51 -14.08
C ALA A 126 -12.67 -3.33 -12.88
N ARG A 127 -11.97 -4.44 -13.13
CA ARG A 127 -11.36 -5.28 -12.08
C ARG A 127 -10.31 -4.53 -11.27
N HIS A 128 -9.43 -3.76 -11.91
CA HIS A 128 -8.43 -2.95 -11.21
C HIS A 128 -9.09 -1.88 -10.33
N SER A 129 -10.12 -1.20 -10.85
CA SER A 129 -10.88 -0.21 -10.08
C SER A 129 -11.59 -0.82 -8.87
N MET A 130 -12.15 -2.01 -9.04
CA MET A 130 -12.77 -2.77 -7.95
C MET A 130 -11.73 -3.16 -6.89
N ARG A 131 -10.55 -3.63 -7.29
CA ARG A 131 -9.46 -3.99 -6.37
C ARG A 131 -9.00 -2.79 -5.53
N ARG A 132 -8.79 -1.63 -6.17
CA ARG A 132 -8.39 -0.40 -5.47
C ARG A 132 -9.41 0.02 -4.41
N ALA A 133 -10.69 0.02 -4.76
CA ALA A 133 -11.76 0.34 -3.81
C ALA A 133 -11.84 -0.68 -2.67
N LYS A 134 -11.73 -1.98 -3.00
CA LYS A 134 -11.73 -3.07 -2.02
C LYS A 134 -10.58 -2.92 -1.00
N MET A 135 -9.38 -2.56 -1.45
CA MET A 135 -8.24 -2.41 -0.54
C MET A 135 -8.41 -1.23 0.43
N ARG A 136 -9.03 -0.11 0.00
CA ARG A 136 -9.42 0.99 0.89
C ARG A 136 -10.38 0.53 1.97
N LEU A 137 -11.47 -0.14 1.57
CA LEU A 137 -12.47 -0.64 2.51
C LEU A 137 -11.88 -1.65 3.49
N LYS A 138 -10.99 -2.53 3.01
CA LYS A 138 -10.28 -3.49 3.85
C LYS A 138 -9.37 -2.79 4.87
N LEU A 139 -8.61 -1.77 4.46
CA LEU A 139 -7.75 -1.01 5.37
C LEU A 139 -8.59 -0.35 6.48
N VAL A 140 -9.74 0.24 6.13
CA VAL A 140 -10.64 0.83 7.13
C VAL A 140 -11.25 -0.23 8.05
N SER A 141 -11.65 -1.39 7.52
CA SER A 141 -12.15 -2.50 8.34
C SER A 141 -11.14 -2.95 9.39
N ASP A 142 -9.89 -3.06 8.99
CA ASP A 142 -8.83 -3.59 9.85
C ASP A 142 -8.27 -2.52 10.81
N HIS A 143 -8.09 -1.28 10.32
CA HIS A 143 -7.31 -0.22 10.98
C HIS A 143 -8.02 1.14 11.06
N GLY A 144 -9.25 1.28 10.57
CA GLY A 144 -10.01 2.52 10.62
C GLY A 144 -10.49 2.88 12.02
N SER A 145 -10.99 4.10 12.18
CA SER A 145 -11.64 4.58 13.39
C SER A 145 -12.95 3.83 13.66
N ASP A 146 -13.45 3.92 14.91
CA ASP A 146 -14.74 3.31 15.28
C ASP A 146 -15.90 3.89 14.47
N GLU A 147 -15.85 5.19 14.13
CA GLU A 147 -16.84 5.85 13.28
C GLU A 147 -16.82 5.29 11.85
N GLN A 148 -15.62 5.16 11.24
CA GLN A 148 -15.46 4.57 9.92
C GLN A 148 -15.94 3.11 9.89
N LYS A 149 -15.60 2.32 10.91
CA LYS A 149 -16.05 0.93 11.05
C LYS A 149 -17.56 0.82 11.23
N LYS A 150 -18.17 1.74 11.98
CA LYS A 150 -19.62 1.84 12.13
C LYS A 150 -20.29 2.10 10.77
N THR A 151 -19.78 3.06 10.01
CA THR A 151 -20.26 3.36 8.66
C THR A 151 -20.18 2.14 7.75
N LEU A 152 -19.08 1.38 7.78
CA LEU A 152 -18.96 0.13 7.02
C LEU A 152 -20.01 -0.91 7.39
N LYS A 153 -20.32 -1.08 8.69
CA LYS A 153 -21.34 -2.01 9.16
C LYS A 153 -22.74 -1.60 8.68
N GLU A 154 -23.08 -0.32 8.79
CA GLU A 154 -24.36 0.22 8.32
C GLU A 154 -24.56 0.01 6.82
N MET A 155 -23.48 -0.02 6.05
CA MET A 155 -23.48 -0.31 4.61
C MET A 155 -23.50 -1.81 4.27
N HIS A 156 -23.58 -2.71 5.27
CA HIS A 156 -23.55 -4.17 5.11
C HIS A 156 -22.30 -4.69 4.37
N LEU A 157 -21.15 -4.07 4.64
CA LEU A 157 -19.86 -4.40 3.99
C LEU A 157 -18.91 -5.26 4.85
N ILE A 158 -19.28 -5.49 6.09
CA ILE A 158 -18.62 -6.38 7.07
C ILE A 158 -19.65 -7.14 7.89
#